data_7ac08a52b9bbee9b98703d146339e568
#
_entry.id   7ac08a52b9bbee9b98703d146339e568
#
_cell.length_a   1.000
_cell.length_b   1.000
_cell.length_c   1.000
_cell.angle_alpha   90.00
_cell.angle_beta   90.00
_cell.angle_gamma   90.00
#
_symmetry.space_group_name_H-M   'P 1'
#
loop_
_entity.id
_entity.type
_entity.pdbx_description
1 polymer ?
#
loop_
_entity_poly.entity_id
_entity_poly.type
_entity_poly.pdbx_seq_one_letter_code
_entity_poly.pdbx_strand_id
1 'polypeptide(L)'
;MQHNHYVSKPARKTIFSGAAFLRTLIAVPAFLLPLLLATGSDVARAVDIADIRLPDSVPLDGYNLALHGYALRRWGPARLYVIGLYTEKAERGSASADTASSATSAAPSDPKLFTIPGAKRVTLVLLRDLTARQLSDALNEGIRDNHDDARYAALQPRIERLIKVMREVGSARSGSRLHIDFLPGQGTRVALDDNPKGEIIEGEDFYLAILRIWLGPRPPDFALKQALLGSGAMIGTR
;
A
#
# COMPACT_ATOMS: atom_id res chain seq x y z
N MET A 1 27.74 43.55 57.18
CA MET A 1 27.70 45.02 57.01
C MET A 1 26.47 45.27 56.17
N GLN A 2 25.38 45.65 56.84
CA GLN A 2 24.89 47.02 57.00
C GLN A 2 24.45 47.58 55.65
N HIS A 3 23.30 48.11 55.43
CA HIS A 3 22.16 48.69 56.13
C HIS A 3 21.16 49.05 55.02
N ASN A 4 19.86 48.71 55.09
CA ASN A 4 18.83 49.47 55.80
C ASN A 4 18.44 50.79 55.11
N HIS A 5 17.23 51.01 54.71
CA HIS A 5 16.14 51.80 55.29
C HIS A 5 15.11 52.09 54.16
N TYR A 6 13.85 51.67 54.28
CA TYR A 6 12.72 52.38 54.91
C TYR A 6 12.38 53.69 54.16
N VAL A 7 11.11 53.91 53.72
CA VAL A 7 10.00 54.58 54.43
C VAL A 7 8.88 54.87 53.41
N SER A 8 7.69 54.24 53.55
CA SER A 8 6.43 54.77 54.02
C SER A 8 5.69 55.83 53.18
N LYS A 9 4.45 55.43 52.89
CA LYS A 9 3.17 56.09 52.65
C LYS A 9 3.00 57.57 53.07
N PRO A 10 1.92 58.33 52.64
CA PRO A 10 0.54 57.91 52.81
C PRO A 10 -0.52 58.39 51.74
N ALA A 11 -1.72 57.94 51.97
CA ALA A 11 -2.98 58.18 51.28
C ALA A 11 -3.48 59.61 51.30
N ARG A 12 -4.40 59.93 50.35
CA ARG A 12 -5.62 60.76 50.65
C ARG A 12 -6.74 60.46 49.63
N LYS A 13 -7.89 60.29 50.25
CA LYS A 13 -9.23 60.22 49.65
C LYS A 13 -9.64 61.56 49.07
N THR A 14 -10.47 61.60 48.04
CA THR A 14 -11.60 62.53 47.95
C THR A 14 -12.71 61.98 47.05
N ILE A 15 -13.91 62.05 47.54
CA ILE A 15 -15.23 61.71 47.07
C ILE A 15 -15.77 62.87 46.25
N PHE A 16 -16.52 62.66 45.18
CA PHE A 16 -17.70 63.42 44.73
C PHE A 16 -18.28 62.66 43.48
N SER A 17 -19.42 62.04 43.62
CA SER A 17 -20.82 62.41 43.45
C SER A 17 -21.13 63.06 42.09
N GLY A 18 -22.00 62.43 41.36
CA GLY A 18 -22.86 63.16 40.42
C GLY A 18 -23.33 62.38 39.18
N ALA A 19 -24.58 61.92 39.30
CA ALA A 19 -25.67 61.99 38.32
C ALA A 19 -25.65 61.08 37.10
N ALA A 20 -26.61 60.24 37.07
CA ALA A 20 -27.34 59.49 36.07
C ALA A 20 -27.30 60.02 34.62
N PHE A 21 -27.03 59.19 33.70
CA PHE A 21 -27.68 59.17 32.38
C PHE A 21 -27.91 57.74 31.91
N LEU A 22 -29.17 57.38 31.94
CA LEU A 22 -29.76 56.16 31.40
C LEU A 22 -29.64 56.20 29.90
N ARG A 23 -28.80 55.33 29.33
CA ARG A 23 -28.81 54.99 27.88
C ARG A 23 -28.84 53.47 27.75
N THR A 24 -30.03 53.00 27.45
CA THR A 24 -30.34 51.66 27.03
C THR A 24 -29.54 51.32 25.75
N LEU A 25 -28.51 50.51 25.90
CA LEU A 25 -27.80 49.91 24.75
C LEU A 25 -28.30 48.47 24.65
N ILE A 26 -29.08 48.23 23.59
CA ILE A 26 -29.54 46.91 23.17
C ILE A 26 -28.32 46.09 22.80
N ALA A 27 -27.97 45.12 23.65
CA ALA A 27 -26.97 44.13 23.37
C ALA A 27 -27.55 43.12 22.35
N VAL A 28 -27.09 43.18 21.10
CA VAL A 28 -27.30 42.14 20.11
C VAL A 28 -26.36 40.96 20.47
N PRO A 29 -26.89 39.79 20.80
CA PRO A 29 -25.99 38.62 20.98
C PRO A 29 -25.45 38.21 19.60
N ALA A 30 -24.17 38.45 19.41
CA ALA A 30 -23.43 37.84 18.28
C ALA A 30 -23.45 36.32 18.47
N PHE A 31 -24.33 35.67 17.73
CA PHE A 31 -24.35 34.21 17.60
C PHE A 31 -23.09 33.81 16.82
N LEU A 32 -22.01 33.53 17.53
CA LEU A 32 -20.84 32.85 17.02
C LEU A 32 -21.27 31.42 16.66
N LEU A 33 -21.66 31.24 15.39
CA LEU A 33 -21.89 29.93 14.81
C LEU A 33 -20.49 29.24 14.70
N PRO A 34 -20.21 28.16 15.45
CA PRO A 34 -18.98 27.42 15.26
C PRO A 34 -19.08 26.78 13.87
N LEU A 35 -18.24 27.28 12.95
CA LEU A 35 -17.96 26.60 11.68
C LEU A 35 -17.30 25.26 12.01
N LEU A 36 -18.12 24.23 12.14
CA LEU A 36 -17.66 22.84 12.23
C LEU A 36 -16.98 22.52 10.91
N LEU A 37 -15.67 22.71 10.85
CA LEU A 37 -14.82 22.08 9.83
C LEU A 37 -14.95 20.57 10.06
N ALA A 38 -15.89 19.96 9.34
CA ALA A 38 -15.92 18.52 9.18
C ALA A 38 -14.65 18.14 8.39
N THR A 39 -13.55 17.93 9.11
CA THR A 39 -12.42 17.18 8.58
C THR A 39 -12.96 15.78 8.32
N GLY A 40 -13.33 15.53 7.06
CA GLY A 40 -13.68 14.20 6.59
C GLY A 40 -12.46 13.32 6.83
N SER A 41 -12.46 12.62 7.97
CA SER A 41 -11.55 11.51 8.17
C SER A 41 -11.92 10.50 7.10
N ASP A 42 -11.11 10.41 6.04
CA ASP A 42 -11.12 9.27 5.15
C ASP A 42 -10.87 8.04 6.03
N VAL A 43 -11.96 7.40 6.42
CA VAL A 43 -11.88 6.14 7.16
C VAL A 43 -11.26 5.17 6.16
N ALA A 44 -9.96 4.93 6.32
CA ALA A 44 -9.23 3.97 5.52
C ALA A 44 -9.97 2.64 5.60
N ARG A 45 -10.71 2.32 4.54
CA ARG A 45 -11.36 1.03 4.40
C ARG A 45 -10.27 -0.03 4.31
N ALA A 46 -10.56 -1.20 4.78
CA ALA A 46 -9.65 -2.33 4.75
C ALA A 46 -10.47 -3.61 4.66
N VAL A 47 -9.87 -4.61 4.04
CA VAL A 47 -10.46 -5.94 3.91
C VAL A 47 -9.83 -6.86 4.93
N ASP A 48 -10.64 -7.62 5.65
CA ASP A 48 -10.20 -8.63 6.60
C ASP A 48 -10.35 -10.03 5.99
N ILE A 49 -9.22 -10.75 5.90
CA ILE A 49 -9.17 -12.14 5.43
C ILE A 49 -8.20 -12.96 6.26
N ALA A 50 -8.66 -14.07 6.82
CA ALA A 50 -7.85 -14.94 7.68
C ALA A 50 -7.16 -14.19 8.84
N ASP A 51 -7.87 -13.27 9.48
CA ASP A 51 -7.38 -12.40 10.57
C ASP A 51 -6.31 -11.38 10.12
N ILE A 52 -6.12 -11.22 8.80
CA ILE A 52 -5.19 -10.24 8.21
C ILE A 52 -5.97 -9.09 7.61
N ARG A 53 -5.56 -7.88 8.00
CA ARG A 53 -6.10 -6.64 7.49
C ARG A 53 -5.27 -6.11 6.32
N LEU A 54 -5.88 -6.02 5.14
CA LEU A 54 -5.32 -5.39 3.95
C LEU A 54 -5.98 -4.02 3.75
N PRO A 55 -5.22 -2.91 3.74
CA PRO A 55 -5.78 -1.59 3.47
C PRO A 55 -6.28 -1.49 2.03
N ASP A 56 -7.36 -0.73 1.79
CA ASP A 56 -7.92 -0.48 0.45
C ASP A 56 -6.97 0.30 -0.45
N SER A 57 -6.03 1.05 0.13
CA SER A 57 -4.99 1.78 -0.59
C SER A 57 -3.68 1.83 0.17
N VAL A 58 -2.58 1.89 -0.57
CA VAL A 58 -1.23 1.98 -0.02
C VAL A 58 -0.39 3.00 -0.80
N PRO A 59 0.42 3.82 -0.13
CA PRO A 59 1.39 4.67 -0.80
C PRO A 59 2.59 3.86 -1.29
N LEU A 60 3.17 4.25 -2.41
CA LEU A 60 4.39 3.67 -2.97
C LEU A 60 5.15 4.73 -3.77
N ASP A 61 6.25 5.28 -3.23
CA ASP A 61 7.15 6.23 -3.89
C ASP A 61 6.42 7.36 -4.67
N GLY A 62 5.44 8.01 -4.03
CA GLY A 62 4.64 9.08 -4.65
C GLY A 62 3.40 8.60 -5.40
N TYR A 63 3.26 7.30 -5.65
CA TYR A 63 2.05 6.70 -6.20
C TYR A 63 1.06 6.35 -5.08
N ASN A 64 -0.23 6.36 -5.39
CA ASN A 64 -1.28 5.87 -4.51
C ASN A 64 -1.95 4.66 -5.17
N LEU A 65 -1.67 3.48 -4.63
CA LEU A 65 -2.16 2.22 -5.18
C LEU A 65 -3.43 1.79 -4.48
N ALA A 66 -4.44 1.39 -5.26
CA ALA A 66 -5.67 0.81 -4.75
C ALA A 66 -5.60 -0.72 -4.75
N LEU A 67 -6.22 -1.36 -3.76
CA LEU A 67 -6.36 -2.81 -3.71
C LEU A 67 -7.24 -3.27 -4.89
N HIS A 68 -6.64 -4.03 -5.80
CA HIS A 68 -7.32 -4.57 -6.98
C HIS A 68 -7.99 -5.92 -6.70
N GLY A 69 -7.30 -6.78 -5.97
CA GLY A 69 -7.80 -8.09 -5.59
C GLY A 69 -6.95 -8.70 -4.47
N TYR A 70 -7.52 -9.69 -3.79
CA TYR A 70 -6.84 -10.36 -2.68
C TYR A 70 -7.33 -11.80 -2.54
N ALA A 71 -6.48 -12.66 -1.95
CA ALA A 71 -6.80 -14.06 -1.75
C ALA A 71 -6.02 -14.68 -0.58
N LEU A 72 -6.51 -15.80 -0.09
CA LEU A 72 -5.80 -16.68 0.84
C LEU A 72 -5.20 -17.88 0.09
N ARG A 73 -3.86 -18.02 0.12
CA ARG A 73 -3.19 -19.20 -0.40
C ARG A 73 -3.18 -20.32 0.65
N ARG A 74 -3.66 -21.47 0.24
CA ARG A 74 -3.62 -22.71 1.03
C ARG A 74 -2.81 -23.79 0.32
N TRP A 75 -2.27 -24.72 1.10
CA TRP A 75 -1.71 -25.98 0.61
C TRP A 75 -2.21 -27.11 1.50
N GLY A 76 -3.17 -27.89 0.98
CA GLY A 76 -3.95 -28.78 1.81
C GLY A 76 -4.63 -27.98 2.94
N PRO A 77 -4.58 -28.46 4.21
CA PRO A 77 -5.17 -27.76 5.34
C PRO A 77 -4.36 -26.51 5.78
N ALA A 78 -3.11 -26.37 5.35
CA ALA A 78 -2.22 -25.30 5.80
C ALA A 78 -2.51 -23.99 5.09
N ARG A 79 -2.71 -22.90 5.86
CA ARG A 79 -2.73 -21.52 5.37
C ARG A 79 -1.28 -21.04 5.23
N LEU A 80 -0.89 -20.58 4.04
CA LEU A 80 0.49 -20.18 3.76
C LEU A 80 0.67 -18.66 3.84
N TYR A 81 -0.15 -17.92 3.12
CA TYR A 81 -0.12 -16.46 3.12
C TYR A 81 -1.44 -15.88 2.61
N VAL A 82 -1.71 -14.64 2.98
CA VAL A 82 -2.67 -13.77 2.30
C VAL A 82 -1.91 -12.97 1.27
N ILE A 83 -2.45 -12.88 0.05
CA ILE A 83 -1.91 -12.05 -1.02
C ILE A 83 -2.86 -10.91 -1.33
N GLY A 84 -2.33 -9.70 -1.46
CA GLY A 84 -3.01 -8.52 -1.99
C GLY A 84 -2.29 -7.99 -3.20
N LEU A 85 -3.04 -7.70 -4.26
CA LEU A 85 -2.55 -7.04 -5.46
C LEU A 85 -3.05 -5.61 -5.49
N TYR A 86 -2.14 -4.68 -5.59
CA TYR A 86 -2.41 -3.25 -5.64
C TYR A 86 -1.94 -2.69 -6.98
N THR A 87 -2.73 -1.83 -7.57
CA THR A 87 -2.42 -1.13 -8.81
C THR A 87 -2.67 0.36 -8.65
N GLU A 88 -2.01 1.16 -9.44
CA GLU A 88 -2.31 2.57 -9.50
C GLU A 88 -3.78 2.78 -9.88
N LYS A 89 -4.45 3.66 -9.17
CA LYS A 89 -5.85 3.97 -9.44
C LYS A 89 -5.91 4.71 -10.76
N ALA A 90 -6.48 4.08 -11.78
CA ALA A 90 -6.75 4.78 -13.03
C ALA A 90 -7.63 6.00 -12.72
N GLU A 91 -7.08 7.20 -12.90
CA GLU A 91 -7.87 8.42 -12.83
C GLU A 91 -8.94 8.35 -13.92
N ARG A 92 -10.21 8.42 -13.51
CA ARG A 92 -11.36 8.49 -14.42
C ARG A 92 -11.35 9.83 -15.13
N GLY A 93 -10.38 10.06 -16.04
CA GLY A 93 -10.27 11.37 -16.70
C GLY A 93 -9.23 11.50 -17.79
N SER A 94 -8.30 10.56 -17.95
CA SER A 94 -7.30 10.65 -19.02
C SER A 94 -7.32 9.42 -19.95
N ALA A 95 -8.49 9.05 -20.43
CA ALA A 95 -8.56 8.24 -21.63
C ALA A 95 -8.30 9.16 -22.84
N SER A 96 -7.06 9.58 -23.03
CA SER A 96 -6.61 10.06 -24.33
C SER A 96 -6.64 8.89 -25.29
N ALA A 97 -7.58 8.92 -26.21
CA ALA A 97 -7.86 7.87 -27.21
C ALA A 97 -6.75 7.72 -28.27
N ASP A 98 -5.53 8.19 -28.03
CA ASP A 98 -4.51 8.31 -29.07
C ASP A 98 -3.20 7.54 -28.82
N THR A 99 -3.22 6.48 -28.01
CA THR A 99 -2.03 5.60 -27.91
C THR A 99 -2.39 4.14 -28.13
N ALA A 100 -3.14 3.87 -29.18
CA ALA A 100 -3.35 2.51 -29.69
C ALA A 100 -2.24 2.17 -30.70
N SER A 101 -0.97 2.24 -30.31
CA SER A 101 0.11 1.79 -31.21
C SER A 101 1.40 1.47 -30.44
N SER A 102 1.38 0.39 -29.73
CA SER A 102 2.46 -0.59 -29.52
C SER A 102 2.00 -1.69 -28.53
N ALA A 103 0.86 -2.30 -28.79
CA ALA A 103 0.54 -3.57 -28.18
C ALA A 103 1.48 -4.63 -28.77
N THR A 104 2.67 -4.75 -28.22
CA THR A 104 3.51 -5.92 -28.42
C THR A 104 2.72 -7.10 -27.91
N SER A 105 2.20 -7.89 -28.82
CA SER A 105 1.71 -9.27 -28.75
C SER A 105 1.69 -9.90 -27.34
N ALA A 106 0.76 -9.46 -26.50
CA ALA A 106 0.34 -10.25 -25.36
C ALA A 106 -0.43 -11.45 -25.91
N ALA A 107 -0.06 -12.67 -25.50
CA ALA A 107 -0.80 -13.86 -25.87
C ALA A 107 -2.28 -13.70 -25.50
N PRO A 108 -3.24 -14.23 -26.27
CA PRO A 108 -4.69 -13.98 -26.12
C PRO A 108 -5.31 -14.33 -24.77
N SER A 109 -4.53 -14.88 -23.85
CA SER A 109 -4.94 -15.36 -22.52
C SER A 109 -4.39 -14.54 -21.35
N ASP A 110 -3.66 -13.45 -21.61
CA ASP A 110 -3.11 -12.64 -20.53
C ASP A 110 -4.21 -11.73 -19.91
N PRO A 111 -4.33 -11.70 -18.59
CA PRO A 111 -5.25 -10.80 -17.92
C PRO A 111 -4.98 -9.34 -18.30
N LYS A 112 -6.03 -8.55 -18.49
CA LYS A 112 -5.94 -7.10 -18.76
C LYS A 112 -5.02 -6.36 -17.77
N LEU A 113 -4.84 -6.92 -16.59
CA LEU A 113 -3.96 -6.39 -15.54
C LEU A 113 -2.50 -6.24 -15.97
N PHE A 114 -1.99 -7.09 -16.88
CA PHE A 114 -0.64 -6.98 -17.42
C PHE A 114 -0.44 -5.73 -18.29
N THR A 115 -1.53 -5.17 -18.80
CA THR A 115 -1.52 -3.96 -19.64
C THR A 115 -1.85 -2.68 -18.89
N ILE A 116 -2.20 -2.75 -17.59
CA ILE A 116 -2.42 -1.56 -16.77
C ILE A 116 -1.06 -0.87 -16.57
N PRO A 117 -0.91 0.39 -17.03
CA PRO A 117 0.32 1.14 -16.80
C PRO A 117 0.49 1.52 -15.33
N GLY A 118 1.65 2.03 -14.97
CA GLY A 118 1.90 2.60 -13.65
C GLY A 118 2.42 1.61 -12.62
N ALA A 119 2.59 2.12 -11.41
CA ALA A 119 3.14 1.37 -10.30
C ALA A 119 2.20 0.25 -9.83
N LYS A 120 2.80 -0.86 -9.37
CA LYS A 120 2.07 -2.03 -8.88
C LYS A 120 2.76 -2.61 -7.65
N ARG A 121 2.00 -3.25 -6.77
CA ARG A 121 2.51 -3.96 -5.60
C ARG A 121 1.82 -5.29 -5.43
N VAL A 122 2.58 -6.34 -5.24
CA VAL A 122 2.11 -7.59 -4.63
C VAL A 122 2.55 -7.59 -3.17
N THR A 123 1.62 -7.81 -2.26
CA THR A 123 1.89 -7.98 -0.83
C THR A 123 1.56 -9.40 -0.43
N LEU A 124 2.53 -10.12 0.12
CA LEU A 124 2.31 -11.42 0.76
C LEU A 124 2.39 -11.23 2.27
N VAL A 125 1.29 -11.45 2.98
CA VAL A 125 1.29 -11.50 4.45
C VAL A 125 1.41 -12.95 4.86
N LEU A 126 2.54 -13.33 5.43
CA LEU A 126 2.86 -14.72 5.74
C LEU A 126 2.03 -15.20 6.94
N LEU A 127 1.48 -16.40 6.86
CA LEU A 127 0.73 -17.05 7.93
C LEU A 127 1.53 -18.18 8.60
N ARG A 128 2.79 -18.32 8.18
CA ARG A 128 3.79 -19.23 8.76
C ARG A 128 5.19 -18.73 8.46
N ASP A 129 6.16 -19.20 9.23
CA ASP A 129 7.56 -18.88 8.96
C ASP A 129 8.03 -19.51 7.65
N LEU A 130 8.76 -18.76 6.86
CA LEU A 130 9.40 -19.19 5.63
C LEU A 130 10.86 -18.77 5.61
N THR A 131 11.72 -19.67 5.17
CA THR A 131 13.14 -19.38 4.96
C THR A 131 13.36 -18.69 3.61
N ALA A 132 14.49 -17.99 3.48
CA ALA A 132 14.94 -17.42 2.21
C ALA A 132 14.93 -18.44 1.06
N ARG A 133 15.36 -19.67 1.37
CA ARG A 133 15.38 -20.76 0.39
C ARG A 133 13.97 -21.11 -0.09
N GLN A 134 13.03 -21.31 0.83
CA GLN A 134 11.64 -21.65 0.47
C GLN A 134 10.99 -20.52 -0.35
N LEU A 135 11.25 -19.25 -0.03
CA LEU A 135 10.77 -18.10 -0.81
C LEU A 135 11.41 -18.08 -2.20
N SER A 136 12.74 -18.28 -2.30
CA SER A 136 13.45 -18.32 -3.58
C SER A 136 12.98 -19.46 -4.47
N ASP A 137 12.87 -20.67 -3.90
CA ASP A 137 12.47 -21.87 -4.64
C ASP A 137 11.05 -21.69 -5.19
N ALA A 138 10.11 -21.21 -4.37
CA ALA A 138 8.72 -20.98 -4.79
C ALA A 138 8.60 -19.92 -5.90
N LEU A 139 9.36 -18.82 -5.81
CA LEU A 139 9.34 -17.77 -6.84
C LEU A 139 9.96 -18.29 -8.15
N ASN A 140 11.09 -18.98 -8.07
CA ASN A 140 11.77 -19.53 -9.24
C ASN A 140 10.91 -20.60 -9.96
N GLU A 141 10.32 -21.53 -9.20
CA GLU A 141 9.41 -22.54 -9.72
C GLU A 141 8.18 -21.90 -10.39
N GLY A 142 7.55 -20.94 -9.71
CA GLY A 142 6.38 -20.23 -10.25
C GLY A 142 6.69 -19.45 -11.53
N ILE A 143 7.87 -18.84 -11.65
CA ILE A 143 8.31 -18.20 -12.91
C ILE A 143 8.51 -19.29 -13.99
N ARG A 144 9.22 -20.37 -13.67
CA ARG A 144 9.50 -21.46 -14.62
C ARG A 144 8.21 -22.07 -15.17
N ASP A 145 7.25 -22.36 -14.32
CA ASP A 145 5.99 -22.99 -14.70
C ASP A 145 5.15 -22.14 -15.66
N ASN A 146 5.33 -20.82 -15.62
CA ASN A 146 4.53 -19.88 -16.39
C ASN A 146 5.24 -19.25 -17.58
N HIS A 147 6.39 -19.81 -17.98
CA HIS A 147 7.15 -19.38 -19.17
C HIS A 147 7.65 -20.59 -19.94
N ASP A 148 7.85 -20.42 -21.25
CA ASP A 148 8.58 -21.39 -22.07
C ASP A 148 10.09 -21.37 -21.74
N ASP A 149 10.81 -22.39 -22.19
CA ASP A 149 12.24 -22.56 -21.89
C ASP A 149 13.09 -21.38 -22.38
N ALA A 150 12.77 -20.82 -23.55
CA ALA A 150 13.52 -19.71 -24.12
C ALA A 150 13.33 -18.43 -23.29
N ARG A 151 12.09 -18.14 -22.91
CA ARG A 151 11.78 -16.98 -22.06
C ARG A 151 12.34 -17.16 -20.65
N TYR A 152 12.21 -18.35 -20.08
CA TYR A 152 12.79 -18.65 -18.77
C TYR A 152 14.32 -18.49 -18.79
N ALA A 153 15.01 -19.00 -19.82
CA ALA A 153 16.45 -18.82 -19.99
C ALA A 153 16.84 -17.34 -20.09
N ALA A 154 16.09 -16.53 -20.83
CA ALA A 154 16.32 -15.10 -20.94
C ALA A 154 16.12 -14.34 -19.60
N LEU A 155 15.32 -14.87 -18.68
CA LEU A 155 15.08 -14.30 -17.37
C LEU A 155 16.14 -14.71 -16.33
N GLN A 156 16.94 -15.74 -16.57
CA GLN A 156 17.89 -16.32 -15.60
C GLN A 156 18.76 -15.29 -14.87
N PRO A 157 19.42 -14.33 -15.53
CA PRO A 157 20.28 -13.38 -14.82
C PRO A 157 19.51 -12.54 -13.79
N ARG A 158 18.25 -12.24 -14.08
CA ARG A 158 17.38 -11.47 -13.17
C ARG A 158 16.77 -12.35 -12.08
N ILE A 159 16.49 -13.61 -12.38
CA ILE A 159 16.09 -14.61 -11.37
C ILE A 159 17.19 -14.82 -10.35
N GLU A 160 18.46 -14.89 -10.77
CA GLU A 160 19.61 -15.00 -9.86
C GLU A 160 19.74 -13.78 -8.95
N ARG A 161 19.50 -12.57 -9.47
CA ARG A 161 19.41 -11.35 -8.65
C ARG A 161 18.28 -11.44 -7.63
N LEU A 162 17.09 -11.90 -8.03
CA LEU A 162 15.97 -12.09 -7.13
C LEU A 162 16.29 -13.10 -6.01
N ILE A 163 16.94 -14.20 -6.34
CA ILE A 163 17.39 -15.20 -5.37
C ILE A 163 18.38 -14.57 -4.37
N LYS A 164 19.31 -13.73 -4.86
CA LYS A 164 20.22 -12.98 -4.00
C LYS A 164 19.46 -12.07 -3.03
N VAL A 165 18.48 -11.32 -3.54
CA VAL A 165 17.61 -10.45 -2.71
C VAL A 165 16.84 -11.27 -1.67
N MET A 166 16.31 -12.45 -2.03
CA MET A 166 15.63 -13.32 -1.06
C MET A 166 16.59 -13.81 0.05
N ARG A 167 17.87 -14.01 -0.24
CA ARG A 167 18.86 -14.34 0.80
C ARG A 167 19.06 -13.17 1.78
N GLU A 168 18.97 -11.93 1.31
CA GLU A 168 19.04 -10.74 2.15
C GLU A 168 17.74 -10.54 2.97
N VAL A 169 16.59 -11.00 2.45
CA VAL A 169 15.34 -11.11 3.22
C VAL A 169 15.54 -12.07 4.41
N GLY A 170 16.27 -13.17 4.21
CA GLY A 170 16.54 -14.15 5.23
C GLY A 170 15.30 -14.99 5.59
N SER A 171 15.04 -15.15 6.90
CA SER A 171 13.83 -15.82 7.38
C SER A 171 12.73 -14.79 7.63
N ALA A 172 11.60 -14.97 6.96
CA ALA A 172 10.41 -14.18 7.17
C ALA A 172 9.45 -14.95 8.09
N ARG A 173 9.02 -14.30 9.18
CA ARG A 173 8.15 -14.92 10.20
C ARG A 173 6.68 -14.83 9.81
N SER A 174 5.86 -15.62 10.46
CA SER A 174 4.41 -15.43 10.42
C SER A 174 4.05 -14.00 10.84
N GLY A 175 3.18 -13.35 10.08
CA GLY A 175 2.82 -11.93 10.22
C GLY A 175 3.67 -10.97 9.40
N SER A 176 4.87 -11.35 8.96
CA SER A 176 5.71 -10.50 8.10
C SER A 176 5.06 -10.24 6.74
N ARG A 177 5.32 -9.06 6.20
CA ARG A 177 4.82 -8.58 4.91
C ARG A 177 5.95 -8.54 3.89
N LEU A 178 5.90 -9.44 2.91
CA LEU A 178 6.82 -9.39 1.76
C LEU A 178 6.14 -8.60 0.65
N HIS A 179 6.76 -7.51 0.24
CA HIS A 179 6.31 -6.68 -0.87
C HIS A 179 7.19 -6.92 -2.10
N ILE A 180 6.56 -7.05 -3.25
CA ILE A 180 7.20 -7.07 -4.56
C ILE A 180 6.56 -5.91 -5.34
N ASP A 181 7.34 -4.85 -5.53
CA ASP A 181 6.89 -3.60 -6.12
C ASP A 181 7.40 -3.45 -7.55
N PHE A 182 6.58 -2.94 -8.44
CA PHE A 182 7.01 -2.37 -9.70
C PHE A 182 7.02 -0.86 -9.61
N LEU A 183 8.18 -0.28 -9.88
CA LEU A 183 8.39 1.16 -9.97
C LEU A 183 8.65 1.55 -11.43
N PRO A 184 7.77 2.34 -12.07
CA PRO A 184 7.93 2.75 -13.45
C PRO A 184 9.30 3.43 -13.67
N GLY A 185 9.98 3.03 -14.75
CA GLY A 185 11.32 3.53 -15.07
C GLY A 185 12.47 2.98 -14.22
N GLN A 186 12.18 2.23 -13.18
CA GLN A 186 13.20 1.63 -12.30
C GLN A 186 13.21 0.11 -12.36
N GLY A 187 12.07 -0.54 -12.14
CA GLY A 187 11.96 -2.00 -12.16
C GLY A 187 11.31 -2.61 -10.92
N THR A 188 11.76 -3.81 -10.55
CA THR A 188 11.22 -4.60 -9.43
C THR A 188 12.02 -4.35 -8.15
N ARG A 189 11.34 -3.92 -7.09
CA ARG A 189 11.88 -3.78 -5.73
C ARG A 189 11.24 -4.81 -4.80
N VAL A 190 12.04 -5.39 -3.93
CA VAL A 190 11.56 -6.26 -2.85
C VAL A 190 11.71 -5.54 -1.51
N ALA A 191 10.73 -5.69 -0.63
CA ALA A 191 10.83 -5.20 0.74
C ALA A 191 10.22 -6.22 1.72
N LEU A 192 10.77 -6.28 2.93
CA LEU A 192 10.21 -7.05 4.03
C LEU A 192 9.83 -6.08 5.16
N ASP A 193 8.57 -6.09 5.56
CA ASP A 193 8.02 -5.20 6.60
C ASP A 193 8.39 -3.72 6.32
N ASP A 194 8.12 -3.29 5.06
CA ASP A 194 8.43 -1.96 4.50
C ASP A 194 9.93 -1.59 4.40
N ASN A 195 10.83 -2.51 4.75
CA ASN A 195 12.28 -2.31 4.61
C ASN A 195 12.77 -2.87 3.28
N PRO A 196 13.24 -2.05 2.33
CA PRO A 196 13.79 -2.53 1.05
C PRO A 196 14.94 -3.50 1.25
N LYS A 197 15.02 -4.51 0.39
CA LYS A 197 16.05 -5.56 0.40
C LYS A 197 16.71 -5.63 -0.97
N GLY A 198 18.04 -5.65 -0.95
CA GLY A 198 18.84 -5.73 -2.15
C GLY A 198 18.65 -4.55 -3.11
N GLU A 199 19.10 -4.76 -4.34
CA GLU A 199 19.01 -3.77 -5.42
C GLU A 199 17.72 -3.94 -6.22
N ILE A 200 17.27 -2.87 -6.88
CA ILE A 200 16.17 -2.91 -7.83
C ILE A 200 16.58 -3.74 -9.04
N ILE A 201 15.72 -4.64 -9.48
CA ILE A 201 15.91 -5.48 -10.67
C ILE A 201 15.18 -4.81 -11.84
N GLU A 202 15.93 -4.34 -12.81
CA GLU A 202 15.43 -3.57 -13.95
C GLU A 202 14.49 -4.39 -14.85
N GLY A 203 13.59 -3.67 -15.52
CA GLY A 203 12.70 -4.19 -16.55
C GLY A 203 11.29 -4.51 -16.04
N GLU A 204 10.29 -3.87 -16.68
CA GLU A 204 8.89 -4.18 -16.42
C GLU A 204 8.55 -5.63 -16.77
N ASP A 205 9.13 -6.14 -17.84
CA ASP A 205 8.94 -7.53 -18.28
C ASP A 205 9.33 -8.55 -17.20
N PHE A 206 10.31 -8.22 -16.35
CA PHE A 206 10.69 -9.08 -15.22
C PHE A 206 9.63 -9.05 -14.11
N TYR A 207 9.09 -7.87 -13.78
CA TYR A 207 7.98 -7.78 -12.83
C TYR A 207 6.75 -8.56 -13.34
N LEU A 208 6.42 -8.40 -14.62
CA LEU A 208 5.32 -9.13 -15.24
C LEU A 208 5.56 -10.65 -15.21
N ALA A 209 6.81 -11.09 -15.37
CA ALA A 209 7.17 -12.50 -15.23
C ALA A 209 6.94 -13.03 -13.81
N ILE A 210 7.24 -12.23 -12.77
CA ILE A 210 6.93 -12.58 -11.40
C ILE A 210 5.40 -12.60 -11.18
N LEU A 211 4.68 -11.61 -11.70
CA LEU A 211 3.23 -11.53 -11.55
C LEU A 211 2.50 -12.73 -12.16
N ARG A 212 3.05 -13.32 -13.22
CA ARG A 212 2.55 -14.55 -13.85
C ARG A 212 2.56 -15.76 -12.91
N ILE A 213 3.35 -15.76 -11.85
CA ILE A 213 3.30 -16.82 -10.83
C ILE A 213 1.86 -17.04 -10.38
N TRP A 214 1.13 -15.95 -10.11
CA TRP A 214 -0.25 -16.02 -9.62
C TRP A 214 -1.31 -15.83 -10.69
N LEU A 215 -1.01 -15.12 -11.76
CA LEU A 215 -1.97 -14.71 -12.78
C LEU A 215 -1.77 -15.41 -14.13
N GLY A 216 -0.69 -16.16 -14.29
CA GLY A 216 -0.34 -16.86 -15.50
C GLY A 216 -1.23 -18.08 -15.79
N PRO A 217 -0.89 -18.86 -16.82
CA PRO A 217 -1.64 -20.06 -17.20
C PRO A 217 -1.56 -21.20 -16.18
N ARG A 218 -0.50 -21.26 -15.37
CA ARG A 218 -0.30 -22.27 -14.33
C ARG A 218 -0.15 -21.63 -12.94
N PRO A 219 -1.23 -21.01 -12.42
CA PRO A 219 -1.17 -20.43 -11.08
C PRO A 219 -1.13 -21.54 -10.03
N PRO A 220 -0.60 -21.26 -8.83
CA PRO A 220 -0.61 -22.23 -7.74
C PRO A 220 -2.04 -22.59 -7.29
N ASP A 221 -3.04 -21.78 -7.65
CA ASP A 221 -4.44 -21.99 -7.37
C ASP A 221 -5.30 -21.13 -8.30
N PHE A 222 -6.24 -21.73 -9.04
CA PHE A 222 -7.11 -20.99 -9.95
C PHE A 222 -8.13 -20.09 -9.24
N ALA A 223 -8.63 -20.49 -8.07
CA ALA A 223 -9.55 -19.66 -7.30
C ALA A 223 -8.82 -18.40 -6.79
N LEU A 224 -7.56 -18.54 -6.36
CA LEU A 224 -6.70 -17.42 -6.01
C LEU A 224 -6.50 -16.47 -7.19
N LYS A 225 -6.21 -17.00 -8.39
CA LYS A 225 -6.10 -16.17 -9.60
C LYS A 225 -7.36 -15.36 -9.87
N GLN A 226 -8.54 -15.99 -9.82
CA GLN A 226 -9.81 -15.29 -10.04
C GLN A 226 -10.07 -14.20 -9.00
N ALA A 227 -9.77 -14.47 -7.74
CA ALA A 227 -9.90 -13.49 -6.67
C ALA A 227 -8.96 -12.28 -6.86
N LEU A 228 -7.72 -12.52 -7.28
CA LEU A 228 -6.77 -11.45 -7.58
C LEU A 228 -7.17 -10.59 -8.79
N LEU A 229 -7.89 -11.16 -9.75
CA LEU A 229 -8.42 -10.45 -10.92
C LEU A 229 -9.72 -9.67 -10.61
N GLY A 230 -10.19 -9.69 -9.37
CA GLY A 230 -11.45 -9.03 -8.99
C GLY A 230 -12.70 -9.73 -9.52
N SER A 231 -12.56 -10.91 -10.15
CA SER A 231 -13.67 -11.69 -10.74
C SER A 231 -14.27 -12.68 -9.73
N GLY A 232 -13.65 -12.83 -8.56
CA GLY A 232 -14.08 -13.75 -7.51
C GLY A 232 -14.83 -13.02 -6.42
N ALA A 233 -16.11 -13.35 -6.20
CA ALA A 233 -16.75 -13.08 -4.93
C ALA A 233 -15.89 -13.65 -3.81
N MET A 234 -15.75 -12.87 -2.72
CA MET A 234 -15.08 -13.24 -1.49
C MET A 234 -15.27 -14.73 -1.16
N ILE A 235 -14.24 -15.54 -1.36
CA ILE A 235 -14.24 -16.89 -0.79
C ILE A 235 -13.76 -16.74 0.67
N GLY A 236 -14.59 -16.07 1.45
CA GLY A 236 -14.64 -16.21 2.89
C GLY A 236 -15.55 -17.38 3.19
N THR A 237 -15.09 -18.59 2.99
CA THR A 237 -15.80 -19.74 3.53
C THR A 237 -15.47 -19.86 5.00
N ARG A 238 -16.56 -19.81 5.76
CA ARG A 238 -16.71 -20.14 7.18
C ARG A 238 -15.80 -21.26 7.68
#